data_0482ecec3344f919210f30b83f595366
#
_entry.id   0482ecec3344f919210f30b83f595366
#
_cell.length_a   1.000
_cell.length_b   1.000
_cell.length_c   1.000
_cell.angle_alpha   90.00
_cell.angle_beta   90.00
_cell.angle_gamma   90.00
#
_symmetry.space_group_name_H-M   'P 1'
#
loop_
_entity.id
_entity.type
_entity.pdbx_description
1 polymer ?
#
loop_
_entity_poly.entity_id
_entity_poly.type
_entity_poly.pdbx_seq_one_letter_code
_entity_poly.pdbx_strand_id
1 'polypeptide(L)'
;GAIDLGIAMQLTNIARDVVEDKKRNRFYIKHDFNSIKETIEIADTFYESSFPAIKAVPLASRFSIMVARRVYRKIGYNILNKKNLDNYNNAGKIYVSNLGKIIQTILSLYDLIRIYFVNYEEHLKKNEHLIINEQINLNERI
;
A
#
# COMPACT_ATOMS: atom_id res chain seq x y z
N GLY A 1 8.11 -9.85 -1.59
CA GLY A 1 7.89 -8.46 -2.01
C GLY A 1 6.53 -8.23 -2.65
N ALA A 2 6.01 -9.15 -3.47
CA ALA A 2 4.66 -9.06 -4.02
C ALA A 2 3.60 -9.18 -2.91
N ILE A 3 3.81 -10.07 -1.95
CA ILE A 3 2.97 -10.23 -0.77
C ILE A 3 2.97 -8.92 0.04
N ASP A 4 4.14 -8.35 0.31
CA ASP A 4 4.24 -7.09 1.04
C ASP A 4 3.49 -5.95 0.36
N LEU A 5 3.61 -5.82 -0.96
CA LEU A 5 2.87 -4.81 -1.72
C LEU A 5 1.36 -5.02 -1.61
N GLY A 6 0.89 -6.27 -1.70
CA GLY A 6 -0.52 -6.63 -1.51
C GLY A 6 -1.03 -6.27 -0.12
N ILE A 7 -0.26 -6.59 0.93
CA ILE A 7 -0.59 -6.23 2.32
C ILE A 7 -0.67 -4.72 2.48
N ALA A 8 0.33 -3.97 1.97
CA ALA A 8 0.35 -2.52 2.05
C ALA A 8 -0.88 -1.88 1.40
N MET A 9 -1.26 -2.34 0.20
CA MET A 9 -2.44 -1.85 -0.50
C MET A 9 -3.73 -2.20 0.24
N GLN A 10 -3.83 -3.40 0.81
CA GLN A 10 -4.99 -3.83 1.58
C GLN A 10 -5.14 -3.03 2.88
N LEU A 11 -4.06 -2.83 3.64
CA LEU A 11 -4.09 -1.99 4.84
C LEU A 11 -4.49 -0.54 4.52
N THR A 12 -4.02 0.00 3.39
CA THR A 12 -4.43 1.32 2.92
C THR A 12 -5.93 1.37 2.61
N ASN A 13 -6.49 0.32 1.99
CA ASN A 13 -7.93 0.22 1.75
C ASN A 13 -8.72 0.14 3.06
N ILE A 14 -8.29 -0.71 4.01
CA ILE A 14 -8.92 -0.85 5.33
C ILE A 14 -8.95 0.53 6.03
N ALA A 15 -7.83 1.24 6.08
CA ALA A 15 -7.75 2.56 6.70
C ALA A 15 -8.56 3.63 5.97
N ARG A 16 -8.77 3.51 4.65
CA ARG A 16 -9.57 4.44 3.86
C ARG A 16 -11.07 4.21 4.01
N ASP A 17 -11.48 2.97 4.15
CA ASP A 17 -12.88 2.56 4.01
C ASP A 17 -13.57 2.30 5.36
N VAL A 18 -12.97 2.68 6.51
CA VAL A 18 -13.49 2.45 7.90
C VAL A 18 -14.94 2.89 8.06
N VAL A 19 -15.31 4.07 7.55
CA VAL A 19 -16.69 4.59 7.63
C VAL A 19 -17.64 3.76 6.77
N GLU A 20 -17.21 3.36 5.58
CA GLU A 20 -18.01 2.58 4.64
C GLU A 20 -18.17 1.14 5.11
N ASP A 21 -17.12 0.54 5.63
CA ASP A 21 -17.14 -0.81 6.20
C ASP A 21 -18.03 -0.90 7.45
N LYS A 22 -17.97 0.11 8.32
CA LYS A 22 -18.86 0.22 9.47
C LYS A 22 -20.35 0.20 9.06
N LYS A 23 -20.72 0.89 7.98
CA LYS A 23 -22.10 0.87 7.43
C LYS A 23 -22.52 -0.50 6.93
N ARG A 24 -21.55 -1.35 6.58
CA ARG A 24 -21.76 -2.74 6.11
C ARG A 24 -21.57 -3.79 7.21
N ASN A 25 -21.51 -3.38 8.49
CA ASN A 25 -21.21 -4.22 9.66
C ASN A 25 -19.87 -4.96 9.55
N ARG A 26 -18.85 -4.33 8.93
CA ARG A 26 -17.48 -4.83 8.84
C ARG A 26 -16.57 -3.98 9.71
N PHE A 27 -15.80 -4.62 10.59
CA PHE A 27 -14.94 -3.96 11.56
C PHE A 27 -13.56 -4.59 11.52
N TYR A 28 -12.67 -4.07 10.67
CA TYR A 28 -11.28 -4.52 10.55
C TYR A 28 -10.36 -3.84 11.54
N ILE A 29 -10.61 -2.56 11.82
CA ILE A 29 -9.88 -1.75 12.81
C ILE A 29 -10.87 -0.89 13.60
N LYS A 30 -10.42 -0.34 14.74
CA LYS A 30 -11.23 0.58 15.53
C LYS A 30 -11.53 1.86 14.74
N HIS A 31 -12.72 2.42 14.93
CA HIS A 31 -13.13 3.68 14.30
C HIS A 31 -12.63 4.87 15.13
N ASP A 32 -11.33 4.99 15.29
CA ASP A 32 -10.62 6.13 15.86
C ASP A 32 -9.41 6.49 14.99
N PHE A 33 -8.97 7.75 15.08
CA PHE A 33 -7.93 8.25 14.20
C PHE A 33 -6.56 7.65 14.49
N ASN A 34 -6.29 7.23 15.73
CA ASN A 34 -5.02 6.59 16.09
C ASN A 34 -4.90 5.21 15.42
N SER A 35 -5.95 4.38 15.48
CA SER A 35 -5.96 3.07 14.79
C SER A 35 -5.82 3.22 13.27
N ILE A 36 -6.48 4.23 12.67
CA ILE A 36 -6.34 4.55 11.24
C ILE A 36 -4.88 4.93 10.92
N LYS A 37 -4.28 5.81 11.73
CA LYS A 37 -2.89 6.25 11.58
C LYS A 37 -1.91 5.10 11.70
N GLU A 38 -2.00 4.30 12.75
CA GLU A 38 -1.16 3.11 12.96
C GLU A 38 -1.25 2.14 11.78
N THR A 39 -2.46 1.91 11.25
CA THR A 39 -2.66 1.05 10.08
C THR A 39 -1.92 1.58 8.84
N ILE A 40 -1.94 2.91 8.60
CA ILE A 40 -1.20 3.53 7.50
C ILE A 40 0.31 3.47 7.74
N GLU A 41 0.79 3.67 8.97
CA GLU A 41 2.20 3.56 9.31
C GLU A 41 2.73 2.13 9.08
N ILE A 42 1.95 1.11 9.46
CA ILE A 42 2.26 -0.29 9.15
C ILE A 42 2.27 -0.52 7.63
N ALA A 43 1.26 -0.03 6.91
CA ALA A 43 1.23 -0.14 5.45
C ALA A 43 2.48 0.47 4.81
N ASP A 44 2.98 1.60 5.35
CA ASP A 44 4.15 2.29 4.83
C ASP A 44 5.42 1.44 4.95
N THR A 45 5.59 0.70 6.05
CA THR A 45 6.71 -0.26 6.19
C THR A 45 6.68 -1.35 5.13
N PHE A 46 5.48 -1.86 4.78
CA PHE A 46 5.31 -2.84 3.72
C PHE A 46 5.52 -2.25 2.31
N TYR A 47 5.15 -0.98 2.07
CA TYR A 47 5.51 -0.29 0.83
C TYR A 47 7.02 -0.15 0.68
N GLU A 48 7.75 0.17 1.74
CA GLU A 48 9.21 0.28 1.66
C GLU A 48 9.85 -1.09 1.42
N SER A 49 9.44 -2.13 2.16
CA SER A 49 10.01 -3.47 2.00
C SER A 49 9.73 -4.10 0.62
N SER A 50 8.60 -3.74 -0.01
CA SER A 50 8.26 -4.25 -1.35
C SER A 50 9.09 -3.64 -2.47
N PHE A 51 9.66 -2.44 -2.28
CA PHE A 51 10.28 -1.67 -3.35
C PHE A 51 11.46 -2.38 -4.04
N PRO A 52 12.45 -2.93 -3.32
CA PRO A 52 13.58 -3.63 -3.94
C PRO A 52 13.13 -4.82 -4.80
N ALA A 53 12.11 -5.55 -4.37
CA ALA A 53 11.60 -6.73 -5.06
C ALA A 53 10.98 -6.42 -6.44
N ILE A 54 10.54 -5.18 -6.67
CA ILE A 54 10.04 -4.75 -7.98
C ILE A 54 11.13 -4.85 -9.06
N LYS A 55 12.41 -4.86 -8.68
CA LYS A 55 13.54 -5.06 -9.59
C LYS A 55 13.47 -6.43 -10.32
N ALA A 56 12.90 -7.45 -9.71
CA ALA A 56 12.72 -8.77 -10.29
C ALA A 56 11.56 -8.85 -11.31
N VAL A 57 10.65 -7.85 -11.30
CA VAL A 57 9.51 -7.83 -12.23
C VAL A 57 9.98 -7.48 -13.64
N PRO A 58 9.43 -8.11 -14.71
CA PRO A 58 9.72 -7.73 -16.09
C PRO A 58 9.52 -6.22 -16.34
N LEU A 59 10.42 -5.62 -17.11
CA LEU A 59 10.47 -4.16 -17.33
C LEU A 59 9.13 -3.58 -17.79
N ALA A 60 8.42 -4.28 -18.67
CA ALA A 60 7.13 -3.84 -19.21
C ALA A 60 6.05 -3.67 -18.10
N SER A 61 6.06 -4.51 -17.07
CA SER A 61 5.09 -4.46 -15.97
C SER A 61 5.59 -3.62 -14.78
N ARG A 62 6.91 -3.41 -14.67
CA ARG A 62 7.55 -2.72 -13.54
C ARG A 62 7.01 -1.31 -13.35
N PHE A 63 6.86 -0.55 -14.44
CA PHE A 63 6.36 0.82 -14.39
C PHE A 63 4.93 0.88 -13.82
N SER A 64 4.03 0.03 -14.30
CA SER A 64 2.64 0.00 -13.83
C SER A 64 2.55 -0.33 -12.34
N ILE A 65 3.39 -1.26 -11.85
CA ILE A 65 3.46 -1.63 -10.42
C ILE A 65 3.98 -0.45 -9.60
N MET A 66 4.98 0.29 -10.08
CA MET A 66 5.49 1.48 -9.40
C MET A 66 4.45 2.59 -9.32
N VAL A 67 3.70 2.82 -10.40
CA VAL A 67 2.59 3.80 -10.41
C VAL A 67 1.53 3.39 -9.40
N ALA A 68 1.08 2.13 -9.41
CA ALA A 68 0.10 1.62 -8.46
C ALA A 68 0.58 1.79 -7.02
N ARG A 69 1.81 1.35 -6.70
CA ARG A 69 2.44 1.51 -5.39
C ARG A 69 2.40 2.97 -4.92
N ARG A 70 2.82 3.92 -5.76
CA ARG A 70 2.84 5.34 -5.43
C ARG A 70 1.45 5.92 -5.21
N VAL A 71 0.50 5.60 -6.08
CA VAL A 71 -0.88 6.11 -5.97
C VAL A 71 -1.53 5.62 -4.67
N TYR A 72 -1.40 4.33 -4.35
CA TYR A 72 -1.96 3.78 -3.11
C TYR A 72 -1.28 4.37 -1.87
N ARG A 73 0.04 4.46 -1.85
CA ARG A 73 0.78 5.11 -0.77
C ARG A 73 0.35 6.56 -0.57
N LYS A 74 0.08 7.29 -1.68
CA LYS A 74 -0.43 8.67 -1.64
C LYS A 74 -1.84 8.76 -1.02
N ILE A 75 -2.70 7.75 -1.19
CA ILE A 75 -3.98 7.68 -0.45
C ILE A 75 -3.71 7.68 1.05
N GLY A 76 -2.79 6.86 1.53
CA GLY A 76 -2.39 6.82 2.94
C GLY A 76 -1.96 8.20 3.46
N TYR A 77 -1.09 8.90 2.76
CA TYR A 77 -0.71 10.28 3.14
C TYR A 77 -1.88 11.27 3.12
N ASN A 78 -2.81 11.11 2.18
CA ASN A 78 -4.00 11.96 2.14
C ASN A 78 -4.93 11.70 3.35
N ILE A 79 -4.97 10.46 3.85
CA ILE A 79 -5.69 10.09 5.08
C ILE A 79 -5.02 10.76 6.29
N LEU A 80 -3.71 10.61 6.44
CA LEU A 80 -2.95 11.20 7.56
C LEU A 80 -3.08 12.73 7.60
N ASN A 81 -3.17 13.38 6.45
CA ASN A 81 -3.35 14.83 6.33
C ASN A 81 -4.71 15.33 6.89
N LYS A 82 -5.67 14.44 7.21
CA LYS A 82 -6.92 14.82 7.86
C LYS A 82 -6.73 15.19 9.33
N LYS A 83 -5.67 14.71 9.98
CA LYS A 83 -5.20 15.05 11.32
C LYS A 83 -6.11 14.62 12.48
N ASN A 84 -7.39 14.43 12.25
CA ASN A 84 -8.36 13.99 13.26
C ASN A 84 -9.53 13.24 12.62
N LEU A 85 -10.31 12.56 13.48
CA LEU A 85 -11.43 11.72 13.06
C LEU A 85 -12.56 12.50 12.41
N ASP A 86 -12.86 13.72 12.87
CA ASP A 86 -13.94 14.51 12.33
C ASP A 86 -13.66 14.94 10.89
N ASN A 87 -12.45 15.42 10.63
CA ASN A 87 -12.03 15.75 9.27
C ASN A 87 -11.98 14.52 8.35
N TYR A 88 -11.59 13.36 8.90
CA TYR A 88 -11.60 12.10 8.16
C TYR A 88 -13.03 11.69 7.79
N ASN A 89 -13.96 11.70 8.75
CA ASN A 89 -15.37 11.34 8.54
C ASN A 89 -16.07 12.27 7.54
N ASN A 90 -15.79 13.57 7.63
CA ASN A 90 -16.40 14.60 6.77
C ASN A 90 -15.80 14.63 5.34
N ALA A 91 -14.63 14.05 5.14
CA ALA A 91 -13.98 14.06 3.83
C ALA A 91 -14.65 13.11 2.80
N GLY A 92 -15.52 12.21 3.28
CA GLY A 92 -16.01 11.12 2.45
C GLY A 92 -14.88 10.17 2.01
N LYS A 93 -15.06 9.47 0.90
CA LYS A 93 -14.04 8.54 0.42
C LYS A 93 -12.82 9.27 -0.13
N ILE A 94 -11.65 9.01 0.46
CA ILE A 94 -10.40 9.69 0.16
C ILE A 94 -9.71 9.06 -1.06
N TYR A 95 -9.44 9.87 -2.07
CA TYR A 95 -8.78 9.48 -3.32
C TYR A 95 -7.56 10.37 -3.63
N VAL A 96 -6.78 9.94 -4.60
CA VAL A 96 -5.80 10.80 -5.26
C VAL A 96 -6.49 11.51 -6.44
N SER A 97 -6.40 12.84 -6.50
CA SER A 97 -6.94 13.62 -7.61
C SER A 97 -6.30 13.23 -8.95
N ASN A 98 -6.92 13.56 -10.07
CA ASN A 98 -6.36 13.25 -11.38
C ASN A 98 -4.99 13.90 -11.59
N LEU A 99 -4.83 15.17 -11.17
CA LEU A 99 -3.52 15.82 -11.18
C LEU A 99 -2.53 15.10 -10.26
N GLY A 100 -2.96 14.67 -9.07
CA GLY A 100 -2.15 13.88 -8.16
C GLY A 100 -1.69 12.54 -8.77
N LYS A 101 -2.56 11.86 -9.53
CA LYS A 101 -2.20 10.63 -10.25
C LYS A 101 -1.12 10.90 -11.32
N ILE A 102 -1.28 11.98 -12.09
CA ILE A 102 -0.28 12.39 -13.09
C ILE A 102 1.08 12.64 -12.41
N ILE A 103 1.10 13.38 -11.31
CA ILE A 103 2.32 13.63 -10.54
C ILE A 103 2.94 12.31 -10.07
N GLN A 104 2.14 11.38 -9.50
CA GLN A 104 2.67 10.09 -9.05
C GLN A 104 3.20 9.25 -10.23
N THR A 105 2.57 9.34 -11.40
CA THR A 105 3.04 8.67 -12.62
C THR A 105 4.41 9.21 -13.07
N ILE A 106 4.59 10.54 -13.08
CA ILE A 106 5.87 11.17 -13.41
C ILE A 106 6.96 10.76 -12.38
N LEU A 107 6.62 10.81 -11.09
CA LEU A 107 7.55 10.39 -10.03
C LEU A 107 7.90 8.89 -10.10
N SER A 108 7.04 8.06 -10.69
CA SER A 108 7.36 6.65 -10.92
C SER A 108 8.46 6.44 -11.97
N LEU A 109 8.66 7.39 -12.89
CA LEU A 109 9.82 7.38 -13.80
C LEU A 109 11.13 7.55 -13.03
N TYR A 110 11.14 8.41 -12.00
CA TYR A 110 12.29 8.54 -11.11
C TYR A 110 12.53 7.23 -10.34
N ASP A 111 11.48 6.55 -9.86
CA ASP A 111 11.62 5.25 -9.18
C ASP A 111 12.19 4.16 -10.11
N LEU A 112 11.88 4.18 -11.41
CA LEU A 112 12.50 3.28 -12.39
C LEU A 112 14.01 3.45 -12.47
N ILE A 113 14.51 4.68 -12.33
CA ILE A 113 15.95 4.96 -12.30
C ILE A 113 16.51 4.56 -10.93
N ARG A 114 15.87 4.99 -9.85
CA ARG A 114 16.30 4.73 -8.48
C ARG A 114 16.47 3.24 -8.19
N ILE A 115 15.58 2.37 -8.72
CA ILE A 115 15.60 0.93 -8.41
C ILE A 115 16.88 0.25 -8.90
N TYR A 116 17.57 0.79 -9.92
CA TYR A 116 18.85 0.24 -10.37
C TYR A 116 19.97 0.41 -9.35
N PHE A 117 19.89 1.45 -8.52
CA PHE A 117 20.86 1.77 -7.47
C PHE A 117 20.51 1.15 -6.11
N VAL A 118 19.37 0.52 -5.99
CA VAL A 118 18.98 -0.19 -4.76
C VAL A 118 19.62 -1.56 -4.77
N ASN A 119 20.37 -1.89 -3.70
CA ASN A 119 20.88 -3.23 -3.51
C ASN A 119 19.71 -4.19 -3.31
N TYR A 120 19.71 -5.26 -4.08
CA TYR A 120 18.76 -6.35 -3.89
C TYR A 120 19.32 -7.24 -2.79
N GLU A 121 18.91 -6.98 -1.56
CA GLU A 121 19.13 -7.90 -0.46
C GLU A 121 18.04 -8.98 -0.47
N GLU A 122 18.38 -10.18 0.01
CA GLU A 122 17.41 -11.23 0.14
C GLU A 122 16.26 -10.76 1.05
N HIS A 123 15.04 -10.83 0.54
CA HIS A 123 13.88 -10.34 1.25
C HIS A 123 13.60 -11.21 2.48
N LEU A 124 13.66 -10.62 3.67
CA LEU A 124 13.41 -11.33 4.91
C LEU A 124 11.97 -11.85 4.94
N LYS A 125 11.82 -13.16 5.21
CA LYS A 125 10.50 -13.76 5.43
C LYS A 125 9.90 -13.21 6.72
N LYS A 126 8.65 -12.76 6.65
CA LYS A 126 7.86 -12.28 7.79
C LYS A 126 6.80 -13.32 8.16
N ASN A 127 6.28 -13.26 9.38
CA ASN A 127 5.23 -14.18 9.82
C ASN A 127 3.98 -14.13 8.93
N GLU A 128 3.63 -12.95 8.44
CA GLU A 128 2.51 -12.74 7.52
C GLU A 128 2.69 -13.49 6.21
N HIS A 129 3.92 -13.65 5.74
CA HIS A 129 4.23 -14.45 4.54
C HIS A 129 3.95 -15.93 4.75
N LEU A 130 4.22 -16.47 5.94
CA LEU A 130 3.96 -17.88 6.26
C LEU A 130 2.46 -18.18 6.23
N ILE A 131 1.65 -17.34 6.87
CA ILE A 131 0.18 -17.47 6.88
C ILE A 131 -0.38 -17.48 5.46
N ILE A 132 0.08 -16.58 4.60
CA ILE A 132 -0.39 -16.50 3.21
C ILE A 132 0.06 -17.73 2.41
N ASN A 133 1.30 -18.22 2.59
CA ASN A 133 1.78 -19.41 1.92
C ASN A 133 1.01 -20.68 2.33
N GLU A 134 0.65 -20.82 3.61
CA GLU A 134 -0.16 -21.93 4.10
C GLU A 134 -1.58 -21.93 3.48
N GLN A 135 -2.18 -20.76 3.28
CA GLN A 135 -3.53 -20.63 2.75
C GLN A 135 -3.62 -20.74 1.22
N ILE A 136 -2.57 -20.34 0.50
CA ILE A 136 -2.63 -20.19 -0.97
C ILE A 136 -1.79 -21.26 -1.68
N ASN A 137 -0.87 -21.95 -0.99
CA ASN A 137 0.11 -22.89 -1.57
C ASN A 137 0.71 -22.39 -2.90
N LEU A 138 1.48 -21.31 -2.81
CA LEU A 138 2.05 -20.62 -3.98
C LEU A 138 2.97 -21.54 -4.82
N ASN A 139 3.45 -22.65 -4.24
CA ASN A 139 4.32 -23.61 -4.93
C ASN A 139 3.56 -24.55 -5.90
N GLU A 140 2.24 -24.65 -5.81
CA GLU A 140 1.42 -25.48 -6.70
C GLU A 140 0.95 -24.75 -7.97
N ARG A 141 1.28 -23.46 -8.12
CA ARG A 141 0.79 -22.60 -9.21
C ARG A 141 1.87 -22.21 -10.23
N ILE A 142 3.05 -22.82 -10.19
CA ILE A 142 4.12 -22.58 -11.16
C ILE A 142 4.20 -23.75 -12.13
#